data_036bffa1beb9aab0af0d9bac322e7b8e
#
_entry.id   036bffa1beb9aab0af0d9bac322e7b8e
#
_cell.length_a   1.000
_cell.length_b   1.000
_cell.length_c   1.000
_cell.angle_alpha   90.00
_cell.angle_beta   90.00
_cell.angle_gamma   90.00
#
_symmetry.space_group_name_H-M   'P 1'
#
loop_
_entity.id
_entity.type
_entity.pdbx_description
1 polymer ?
#
loop_
_entity_poly.entity_id
_entity_poly.type
_entity_poly.pdbx_seq_one_letter_code
_entity_poly.pdbx_strand_id
1 'polypeptide(L)' 'MNYKVKLNKKKIGTNIYFLIEHSQFTREDVADYLQLASSRVIYDWVNGIKMPSTENLFNLAKLFNVQIEDILAI' A
#
# COMPACT_ATOMS: atom_id res chain seq x y z
N MET A 1 21.91 21.23 4.33
CA MET A 1 20.97 20.32 4.99
C MET A 1 20.00 19.77 3.97
N ASN A 2 19.73 18.48 4.03
CA ASN A 2 18.90 17.81 3.03
C ASN A 2 17.58 17.38 3.64
N TYR A 3 16.49 17.94 3.13
CA TYR A 3 15.14 17.61 3.61
C TYR A 3 14.39 16.68 2.65
N LYS A 4 15.12 16.07 1.73
CA LYS A 4 14.49 15.18 0.76
C LYS A 4 13.95 13.93 1.44
N VAL A 5 12.69 13.64 1.19
CA VAL A 5 12.09 12.38 1.61
C VAL A 5 12.34 11.35 0.51
N LYS A 6 12.85 10.19 0.90
CA LYS A 6 13.00 9.07 -0.01
C LYS A 6 11.98 8.00 0.34
N LEU A 7 11.19 7.60 -0.65
CA LEU A 7 10.25 6.51 -0.46
C LEU A 7 10.98 5.17 -0.62
N ASN A 8 10.62 4.22 0.23
CA ASN A 8 11.24 2.90 0.23
C ASN A 8 10.19 1.86 -0.15
N LYS A 9 10.32 1.29 -1.34
CA LYS A 9 9.33 0.33 -1.85
C LYS A 9 9.12 -0.86 -0.92
N LYS A 10 10.19 -1.37 -0.32
CA LYS A 10 10.08 -2.54 0.56
C LYS A 10 9.35 -2.21 1.84
N LYS A 11 9.62 -1.06 2.44
CA LYS A 11 8.94 -0.64 3.65
C LYS A 11 7.47 -0.37 3.39
N ILE A 12 7.17 0.29 2.27
CA ILE A 12 5.80 0.54 1.86
C ILE A 12 5.06 -0.80 1.66
N GLY A 13 5.70 -1.73 0.96
CA GLY A 13 5.12 -3.05 0.76
C GLY A 13 4.87 -3.79 2.06
N THR A 14 5.81 -3.75 3.00
CA THR A 14 5.65 -4.35 4.31
C THR A 14 4.48 -3.73 5.07
N ASN A 15 4.35 -2.42 5.01
CA ASN A 15 3.25 -1.72 5.68
C ASN A 15 1.90 -2.12 5.08
N ILE A 16 1.82 -2.21 3.77
CA ILE A 16 0.59 -2.66 3.09
C ILE A 16 0.28 -4.11 3.51
N TYR A 17 1.28 -4.97 3.55
CA TYR A 17 1.11 -6.35 3.98
C TYR A 17 0.50 -6.41 5.38
N PHE A 18 1.07 -5.68 6.33
CA PHE A 18 0.55 -5.67 7.70
C PHE A 18 -0.86 -5.12 7.79
N LEU A 19 -1.18 -4.08 7.03
CA LEU A 19 -2.53 -3.53 7.03
C LEU A 19 -3.54 -4.57 6.55
N ILE A 20 -3.23 -5.29 5.49
CA ILE A 20 -4.12 -6.32 4.97
C ILE A 20 -4.24 -7.47 5.97
N GLU A 21 -3.12 -7.95 6.52
CA GLU A 21 -3.11 -9.09 7.44
C GLU A 21 -3.84 -8.81 8.73
N HIS A 22 -3.86 -7.56 9.20
CA HIS A 22 -4.57 -7.19 10.43
C HIS A 22 -5.98 -6.69 10.16
N SER A 23 -6.46 -6.82 8.92
CA SER A 23 -7.81 -6.41 8.54
C SER A 23 -8.69 -7.63 8.29
N GLN A 24 -9.97 -7.35 8.00
CA GLN A 24 -10.91 -8.37 7.57
C GLN A 24 -10.85 -8.60 6.05
N PHE A 25 -10.04 -7.81 5.34
CA PHE A 25 -10.00 -7.86 3.89
C PHE A 25 -8.98 -8.87 3.40
N THR A 26 -9.31 -9.58 2.32
CA THR A 26 -8.35 -10.36 1.56
C THR A 26 -7.68 -9.47 0.53
N ARG A 27 -6.63 -9.99 -0.10
CA ARG A 27 -6.00 -9.26 -1.21
C ARG A 27 -6.98 -9.04 -2.35
N GLU A 28 -7.84 -10.01 -2.61
CA GLU A 28 -8.89 -9.90 -3.62
C GLU A 28 -9.87 -8.78 -3.29
N ASP A 29 -10.27 -8.68 -2.02
CA ASP A 29 -11.15 -7.60 -1.58
C ASP A 29 -10.52 -6.23 -1.84
N VAL A 30 -9.25 -6.08 -1.50
CA VAL A 30 -8.52 -4.82 -1.69
C VAL A 30 -8.39 -4.51 -3.19
N ALA A 31 -8.07 -5.53 -4.00
CA ALA A 31 -7.98 -5.36 -5.45
C ALA A 31 -9.32 -4.91 -6.04
N ASP A 32 -10.42 -5.49 -5.58
CA ASP A 32 -11.75 -5.10 -6.03
C ASP A 32 -12.07 -3.66 -5.63
N TYR A 33 -11.77 -3.29 -4.39
CA TYR A 33 -12.00 -1.94 -3.89
C TYR A 33 -11.24 -0.91 -4.74
N LEU A 34 -9.99 -1.22 -5.08
CA LEU A 34 -9.13 -0.32 -5.85
C LEU A 34 -9.36 -0.45 -7.35
N GLN A 35 -10.23 -1.36 -7.78
CA GLN A 35 -10.51 -1.62 -9.19
C GLN A 35 -9.26 -2.01 -9.97
N LEU A 36 -8.43 -2.84 -9.36
CA LEU A 36 -7.23 -3.37 -10.01
C LEU A 36 -7.59 -4.53 -10.92
N ALA A 37 -6.74 -4.79 -11.91
CA ALA A 37 -6.96 -5.88 -12.85
C ALA A 37 -6.94 -7.26 -12.16
N SER A 38 -6.12 -7.40 -11.11
CA SER A 38 -6.05 -8.64 -10.35
C SER A 38 -5.33 -8.38 -9.02
N SER A 39 -5.42 -9.34 -8.10
CA SER A 39 -4.70 -9.28 -6.83
C SER A 39 -3.19 -9.41 -7.01
N ARG A 40 -2.73 -9.79 -8.19
CA ARG A 40 -1.30 -9.86 -8.50
C ARG A 40 -0.62 -8.50 -8.33
N VAL A 41 -1.34 -7.42 -8.61
CA VAL A 41 -0.80 -6.07 -8.41
C VAL A 41 -0.43 -5.86 -6.95
N ILE A 42 -1.28 -6.33 -6.04
CA ILE A 42 -1.01 -6.21 -4.60
C ILE A 42 0.19 -7.06 -4.20
N TYR A 43 0.32 -8.24 -4.79
CA TYR A 43 1.50 -9.08 -4.58
C TYR A 43 2.79 -8.31 -4.91
N ASP A 44 2.79 -7.59 -6.04
CA ASP A 44 3.95 -6.80 -6.43
C ASP A 44 4.27 -5.70 -5.40
N TRP A 45 3.23 -5.07 -4.84
CA TRP A 45 3.41 -4.03 -3.82
C TRP A 45 4.00 -4.60 -2.54
N VAL A 46 3.40 -5.69 -2.01
CA VAL A 46 3.85 -6.24 -0.71
C VAL A 46 5.24 -6.84 -0.80
N ASN A 47 5.68 -7.22 -1.98
CA ASN A 47 7.02 -7.76 -2.20
C ASN A 47 8.04 -6.68 -2.62
N GLY A 48 7.63 -5.42 -2.67
CA GLY A 48 8.53 -4.32 -3.00
C GLY A 48 8.98 -4.31 -4.45
N ILE A 49 8.25 -4.99 -5.33
CA ILE A 49 8.56 -5.03 -6.76
C ILE A 49 8.12 -3.74 -7.44
N LYS A 50 6.92 -3.28 -7.09
CA LYS A 50 6.33 -2.05 -7.62
C LYS A 50 5.71 -1.24 -6.52
N MET A 51 5.60 0.05 -6.72
CA MET A 51 4.91 0.95 -5.79
C MET A 51 3.49 1.20 -6.28
N PRO A 52 2.54 1.35 -5.35
CA PRO A 52 1.22 1.85 -5.73
C PRO A 52 1.33 3.27 -6.30
N SER A 53 0.40 3.62 -7.17
CA SER A 53 0.26 5.01 -7.60
C SER A 53 -0.16 5.90 -6.43
N THR A 54 -0.01 7.20 -6.59
CA THR A 54 -0.46 8.16 -5.56
C THR A 54 -1.94 7.96 -5.26
N GLU A 55 -2.76 7.80 -6.28
CA GLU A 55 -4.19 7.57 -6.10
C GLU A 55 -4.45 6.31 -5.30
N ASN A 56 -3.75 5.21 -5.63
CA ASN A 56 -3.92 3.96 -4.90
C ASN A 56 -3.46 4.07 -3.45
N LEU A 57 -2.39 4.83 -3.19
CA LEU A 57 -1.92 5.07 -1.83
C LEU A 57 -2.98 5.80 -0.99
N PHE A 58 -3.59 6.84 -1.54
CA PHE A 58 -4.65 7.57 -0.85
C PHE A 58 -5.86 6.68 -0.60
N ASN A 59 -6.24 5.86 -1.56
CA ASN A 59 -7.38 4.96 -1.40
C ASN A 59 -7.10 3.84 -0.40
N LEU A 60 -5.87 3.34 -0.34
CA LEU A 60 -5.47 2.39 0.69
C LEU A 60 -5.56 3.01 2.08
N ALA A 61 -5.06 4.24 2.23
CA ALA A 61 -5.12 4.94 3.51
C ALA A 61 -6.57 5.11 3.95
N LYS A 62 -7.45 5.44 3.02
CA LYS A 62 -8.87 5.61 3.31
C LYS A 62 -9.53 4.29 3.69
N LEU A 63 -9.23 3.22 2.95
CA LEU A 63 -9.81 1.90 3.22
C LEU A 63 -9.43 1.40 4.61
N PHE A 64 -8.18 1.56 5.00
CA PHE A 64 -7.69 1.07 6.28
C PHE A 64 -7.79 2.12 7.40
N ASN A 65 -8.30 3.30 7.10
CA ASN A 65 -8.47 4.39 8.06
C ASN A 65 -7.16 4.74 8.76
N VAL A 66 -6.11 4.88 7.99
CA VAL A 66 -4.79 5.30 8.46
C VAL A 66 -4.35 6.54 7.69
N GLN A 67 -3.29 7.18 8.15
CA GLN A 67 -2.69 8.30 7.43
C GLN A 67 -1.83 7.76 6.30
N ILE A 68 -1.72 8.50 5.21
CA ILE A 68 -0.87 8.06 4.10
C ILE A 68 0.59 7.93 4.55
N GLU A 69 1.02 8.77 5.48
CA GLU A 69 2.38 8.71 6.03
C GLU A 69 2.65 7.37 6.73
N ASP A 70 1.63 6.77 7.32
CA ASP A 70 1.76 5.44 7.94
C ASP A 70 2.09 4.38 6.91
N ILE A 71 1.57 4.51 5.69
CA ILE A 71 1.87 3.57 4.62
C ILE A 71 3.26 3.85 4.05
N LEU A 72 3.58 5.14 3.87
CA LEU A 72 4.84 5.55 3.27
C LEU A 72 6.06 5.36 4.18
N ALA A 73 5.83 5.14 5.47
CA ALA A 73 6.89 4.99 6.47
C ALA A 73 7.79 6.25 6.54
N ILE A 74 7.17 7.41 6.55
CA ILE A 74 7.88 8.69 6.65
C ILE A 74 7.37 9.50 7.83
#